data_c173a351b05669a33bc09ccbf752ff98
#
_entry.id   c173a351b05669a33bc09ccbf752ff98
#
_cell.length_a   1.000
_cell.length_b   1.000
_cell.length_c   1.000
_cell.angle_alpha   90.00
_cell.angle_beta   90.00
_cell.angle_gamma   90.00
#
_symmetry.space_group_name_H-M   'P 1'
#
loop_
_entity.id
_entity.type
_entity.pdbx_description
1 polymer ?
#
loop_
_entity_poly.entity_id
_entity_poly.type
_entity_poly.pdbx_seq_one_letter_code
_entity_poly.pdbx_strand_id
1 'polypeptide(L)'
;VLLALALVGAVQCAGAAVVSGKVVDSDGRGVARVAVSDGKGITLTDDGGNYSLDTDKSCGYVFMVTPDGYEPAQSYVNRPKFWQLLTAPADKDERADFKLKRTPDSRLAVITLADIQMGRITNDVSVFHAKTVPAVNATIDSLRRLGMEPVALTLGDESWDNYWHRTGYALPEAAADQEAIDCMVYNVIGNHDHNPRVLGDEHASDTWRRIMGPNYYAFNRGGVHIVALDDIYYLNEGATEAQNGKRNYKNHLTDEQLAWLRKDLALVPDTVPVIVAMHAPLFRDNGKYAMDNGADLVAELERFHTVKVLTGHTHRSYAMANEAGNIRENNYGAVCGTWWRTDQPDFGNNSVCVDGTPSGYAIWTNNGGKLRGQYKGTEHEADYQFRVYDMNTLADKEKNGILINVWGWAPGWKIEVMEKERPLKVERMRSQDPFFIESCQKPQISKGIKPTKASMSPNMFMAKARKAKTPVTVKVTDADGRVYTQTVERPRTVTTVMK
;
A
#
# COMPACT_ATOMS: atom_id res chain seq x y z
N VAL A 1 -22.46 1.81 70.48
CA VAL A 1 -21.21 1.53 69.73
C VAL A 1 -21.52 0.35 68.79
N LEU A 2 -21.94 0.63 67.58
CA LEU A 2 -22.12 -0.37 66.54
C LEU A 2 -20.89 -0.32 65.61
N LEU A 3 -20.13 -1.42 65.57
CA LEU A 3 -19.09 -1.67 64.57
C LEU A 3 -19.76 -2.06 63.24
N ALA A 4 -19.62 -1.25 62.22
CA ALA A 4 -19.93 -1.63 60.85
C ALA A 4 -18.67 -2.31 60.26
N LEU A 5 -18.75 -3.61 60.01
CA LEU A 5 -17.80 -4.34 59.19
C LEU A 5 -18.03 -3.95 57.71
N ALA A 6 -17.07 -3.22 57.15
CA ALA A 6 -17.04 -3.03 55.70
C ALA A 6 -16.45 -4.30 55.06
N LEU A 7 -17.28 -5.06 54.37
CA LEU A 7 -16.81 -6.09 53.43
C LEU A 7 -16.21 -5.35 52.21
N VAL A 8 -14.91 -5.32 52.15
CA VAL A 8 -14.20 -5.01 50.90
C VAL A 8 -14.27 -6.26 50.03
N GLY A 9 -15.21 -6.28 49.10
CA GLY A 9 -15.25 -7.29 48.06
C GLY A 9 -14.01 -7.12 47.17
N ALA A 10 -13.09 -8.07 47.25
CA ALA A 10 -12.03 -8.19 46.28
C ALA A 10 -12.69 -8.48 44.92
N VAL A 11 -12.68 -7.48 44.06
CA VAL A 11 -12.89 -7.71 42.63
C VAL A 11 -11.70 -8.57 42.21
N GLN A 12 -11.92 -9.88 42.05
CA GLN A 12 -10.99 -10.71 41.33
C GLN A 12 -10.99 -10.23 39.89
N CYS A 13 -9.95 -9.46 39.49
CA CYS A 13 -9.61 -9.35 38.10
C CYS A 13 -9.39 -10.78 37.59
N ALA A 14 -10.18 -11.23 36.63
CA ALA A 14 -9.90 -12.43 35.89
C ALA A 14 -8.44 -12.32 35.46
N GLY A 15 -7.59 -13.26 35.89
CA GLY A 15 -6.14 -13.21 35.59
C GLY A 15 -5.98 -13.21 34.09
N ALA A 16 -5.25 -12.21 33.57
CA ALA A 16 -4.85 -12.20 32.17
C ALA A 16 -4.02 -13.47 31.91
N ALA A 17 -4.26 -14.14 30.78
CA ALA A 17 -3.42 -15.25 30.38
C ALA A 17 -2.02 -14.72 30.00
N VAL A 18 -1.02 -15.60 30.03
CA VAL A 18 0.34 -15.26 29.61
C VAL A 18 0.67 -15.99 28.32
N VAL A 19 1.13 -15.21 27.31
CA VAL A 19 1.83 -15.78 26.15
C VAL A 19 3.33 -15.65 26.41
N SER A 20 4.02 -16.76 26.39
CA SER A 20 5.47 -16.79 26.59
C SER A 20 6.15 -17.55 25.45
N GLY A 21 7.45 -17.34 25.28
CA GLY A 21 8.19 -18.05 24.25
C GLY A 21 9.63 -17.59 24.14
N LYS A 22 10.24 -17.99 23.05
CA LYS A 22 11.63 -17.66 22.76
C LYS A 22 11.78 -17.22 21.30
N VAL A 23 12.58 -16.18 21.08
CA VAL A 23 13.04 -15.75 19.76
C VAL A 23 14.49 -16.19 19.60
N VAL A 24 14.78 -17.01 18.59
CA VAL A 24 16.13 -17.54 18.35
C VAL A 24 16.57 -17.28 16.91
N ASP A 25 17.89 -17.18 16.69
CA ASP A 25 18.48 -17.19 15.35
C ASP A 25 18.58 -18.60 14.76
N SER A 26 19.13 -18.71 13.54
CA SER A 26 19.31 -19.98 12.84
C SER A 26 20.24 -20.96 13.58
N ASP A 27 21.13 -20.46 14.44
CA ASP A 27 22.05 -21.28 15.25
C ASP A 27 21.41 -21.70 16.60
N GLY A 28 20.16 -21.29 16.86
CA GLY A 28 19.43 -21.54 18.10
C GLY A 28 19.83 -20.62 19.26
N ARG A 29 20.59 -19.54 18.98
CA ARG A 29 20.95 -18.52 19.98
C ARG A 29 19.78 -17.57 20.19
N GLY A 30 19.54 -17.18 21.43
CA GLY A 30 18.54 -16.16 21.76
C GLY A 30 18.85 -14.81 21.10
N VAL A 31 17.82 -14.16 20.57
CA VAL A 31 17.92 -12.79 20.03
C VAL A 31 17.29 -11.84 21.05
N ALA A 32 18.12 -10.97 21.64
CA ALA A 32 17.71 -10.01 22.64
C ALA A 32 16.98 -8.80 22.03
N ARG A 33 16.13 -8.14 22.84
CA ARG A 33 15.43 -6.89 22.53
C ARG A 33 14.53 -6.95 21.29
N VAL A 34 14.05 -8.14 20.92
CA VAL A 34 13.00 -8.28 19.91
C VAL A 34 11.67 -7.93 20.54
N ALA A 35 10.95 -6.96 19.97
CA ALA A 35 9.61 -6.64 20.42
C ALA A 35 8.64 -7.75 20.01
N VAL A 36 7.83 -8.21 20.97
CA VAL A 36 6.76 -9.18 20.77
C VAL A 36 5.45 -8.58 21.26
N SER A 37 4.40 -8.71 20.46
CA SER A 37 3.11 -8.06 20.69
C SER A 37 1.95 -9.00 20.41
N ASP A 38 0.83 -8.80 21.13
CA ASP A 38 -0.47 -9.41 20.86
C ASP A 38 -1.44 -8.44 20.12
N GLY A 39 -0.92 -7.29 19.68
CA GLY A 39 -1.72 -6.22 19.08
C GLY A 39 -2.13 -5.12 20.09
N LYS A 40 -1.99 -5.34 21.38
CA LYS A 40 -2.28 -4.37 22.45
C LYS A 40 -1.09 -4.08 23.35
N GLY A 41 -0.48 -5.14 23.88
CA GLY A 41 0.72 -5.12 24.68
C GLY A 41 1.97 -5.28 23.83
N ILE A 42 3.12 -4.81 24.35
CA ILE A 42 4.44 -5.06 23.76
C ILE A 42 5.40 -5.43 24.90
N THR A 43 6.17 -6.49 24.71
CA THR A 43 7.28 -6.88 25.58
C THR A 43 8.55 -7.04 24.75
N LEU A 44 9.72 -6.99 25.41
CA LEU A 44 11.00 -7.21 24.74
C LEU A 44 11.61 -8.53 25.21
N THR A 45 12.26 -9.24 24.31
CA THR A 45 13.03 -10.43 24.69
C THR A 45 14.24 -10.07 25.56
N ASP A 46 14.56 -10.95 26.53
CA ASP A 46 15.78 -10.88 27.34
C ASP A 46 17.03 -11.29 26.54
N ASP A 47 18.20 -11.30 27.19
CA ASP A 47 19.47 -11.70 26.56
C ASP A 47 19.47 -13.17 26.10
N GLY A 48 18.63 -14.02 26.67
CA GLY A 48 18.42 -15.41 26.26
C GLY A 48 17.38 -15.55 25.13
N GLY A 49 16.77 -14.45 24.71
CA GLY A 49 15.69 -14.42 23.70
C GLY A 49 14.33 -14.79 24.27
N ASN A 50 14.16 -14.94 25.59
CA ASN A 50 12.88 -15.30 26.20
C ASN A 50 12.00 -14.05 26.36
N TYR A 51 10.68 -14.25 26.29
CA TYR A 51 9.69 -13.21 26.54
C TYR A 51 8.48 -13.75 27.31
N SER A 52 7.76 -12.86 27.94
CA SER A 52 6.49 -13.10 28.60
C SER A 52 5.61 -11.87 28.39
N LEU A 53 4.36 -12.06 27.98
CA LEU A 53 3.41 -11.03 27.67
C LEU A 53 2.04 -11.36 28.27
N ASP A 54 1.52 -10.50 29.14
CA ASP A 54 0.15 -10.58 29.62
C ASP A 54 -0.82 -10.23 28.47
N THR A 55 -1.85 -11.03 28.26
CA THR A 55 -2.78 -10.89 27.13
C THR A 55 -4.21 -11.29 27.50
N ASP A 56 -5.19 -10.60 26.93
CA ASP A 56 -6.60 -11.01 26.93
C ASP A 56 -6.97 -11.86 25.70
N LYS A 57 -6.00 -12.07 24.78
CA LYS A 57 -6.15 -12.82 23.53
C LYS A 57 -7.23 -12.31 22.58
N SER A 58 -7.75 -11.12 22.79
CA SER A 58 -8.86 -10.58 21.96
C SER A 58 -8.47 -10.38 20.49
N CYS A 59 -7.19 -10.07 20.18
CA CYS A 59 -6.72 -9.99 18.80
C CYS A 59 -6.52 -11.35 18.14
N GLY A 60 -6.46 -12.45 18.91
CA GLY A 60 -6.36 -13.82 18.42
C GLY A 60 -4.98 -14.23 17.89
N TYR A 61 -3.95 -13.40 18.04
CA TYR A 61 -2.58 -13.67 17.57
C TYR A 61 -1.51 -13.06 18.47
N VAL A 62 -0.30 -13.53 18.29
CA VAL A 62 0.93 -12.91 18.79
C VAL A 62 1.93 -12.80 17.65
N PHE A 63 2.70 -11.71 17.59
CA PHE A 63 3.69 -11.48 16.54
C PHE A 63 4.96 -10.85 17.08
N MET A 64 6.09 -11.07 16.39
CA MET A 64 7.33 -10.37 16.65
C MET A 64 7.49 -9.20 15.65
N VAL A 65 8.00 -8.08 16.12
CA VAL A 65 8.53 -7.02 15.26
C VAL A 65 9.91 -7.45 14.80
N THR A 66 10.00 -7.95 13.57
CA THR A 66 11.27 -8.45 13.01
C THR A 66 12.35 -7.36 13.11
N PRO A 67 13.48 -7.60 13.81
CA PRO A 67 14.53 -6.61 13.95
C PRO A 67 15.33 -6.42 12.66
N ASP A 68 15.95 -5.25 12.49
CA ASP A 68 16.83 -5.01 11.34
C ASP A 68 18.00 -5.97 11.29
N GLY A 69 18.44 -6.36 10.10
CA GLY A 69 19.45 -7.39 9.88
C GLY A 69 18.97 -8.83 10.03
N TYR A 70 17.65 -9.01 10.18
CA TYR A 70 17.01 -10.32 10.24
C TYR A 70 15.78 -10.38 9.34
N GLU A 71 15.38 -11.62 9.05
CA GLU A 71 14.09 -11.96 8.45
C GLU A 71 13.49 -13.15 9.19
N PRO A 72 12.16 -13.39 9.15
CA PRO A 72 11.59 -14.62 9.67
C PRO A 72 12.20 -15.83 8.95
N ALA A 73 12.70 -16.81 9.74
CA ALA A 73 13.38 -17.99 9.17
C ALA A 73 12.40 -18.97 8.51
N GLN A 74 11.11 -18.79 8.71
CA GLN A 74 10.04 -19.60 8.15
C GLN A 74 9.05 -18.72 7.40
N SER A 75 8.41 -19.29 6.38
CA SER A 75 7.33 -18.68 5.62
C SER A 75 6.25 -19.71 5.28
N TYR A 76 5.05 -19.24 5.01
CA TYR A 76 4.03 -20.00 4.30
C TYR A 76 4.23 -19.70 2.81
N VAL A 77 4.97 -20.55 2.11
CA VAL A 77 5.49 -20.31 0.77
C VAL A 77 6.32 -18.99 0.78
N ASN A 78 5.72 -17.86 0.42
CA ASN A 78 6.37 -16.53 0.45
C ASN A 78 5.79 -15.55 1.49
N ARG A 79 4.82 -15.95 2.33
CA ARG A 79 4.32 -15.13 3.44
C ARG A 79 5.20 -15.34 4.68
N PRO A 80 5.85 -14.28 5.22
CA PRO A 80 6.78 -14.42 6.34
C PRO A 80 6.06 -14.84 7.63
N LYS A 81 6.60 -15.84 8.32
CA LYS A 81 6.02 -16.36 9.56
C LYS A 81 6.56 -15.59 10.79
N PHE A 82 6.17 -14.35 10.93
CA PHE A 82 6.49 -13.51 12.09
C PHE A 82 5.39 -13.51 13.16
N TRP A 83 4.31 -14.25 12.95
CA TRP A 83 3.14 -14.30 13.81
C TRP A 83 2.64 -15.74 14.03
N GLN A 84 1.84 -15.92 15.08
CA GLN A 84 1.17 -17.19 15.41
C GLN A 84 -0.24 -16.89 15.93
N LEU A 85 -1.21 -17.72 15.56
CA LEU A 85 -2.54 -17.67 16.15
C LEU A 85 -2.50 -18.16 17.60
N LEU A 86 -3.26 -17.51 18.47
CA LEU A 86 -3.53 -17.95 19.83
C LEU A 86 -4.79 -18.82 19.82
N THR A 87 -4.64 -20.09 20.17
CA THR A 87 -5.69 -21.10 20.02
C THR A 87 -6.18 -21.67 21.34
N ALA A 88 -5.41 -21.49 22.42
CA ALA A 88 -5.84 -21.89 23.75
C ALA A 88 -6.95 -20.95 24.26
N PRO A 89 -7.83 -21.43 25.16
CA PRO A 89 -8.85 -20.59 25.80
C PRO A 89 -8.29 -19.29 26.37
N ALA A 90 -9.12 -18.26 26.46
CA ALA A 90 -8.70 -16.91 26.86
C ALA A 90 -8.03 -16.83 28.24
N ASP A 91 -8.40 -17.76 29.15
CA ASP A 91 -7.89 -17.86 30.52
C ASP A 91 -6.65 -18.77 30.66
N LYS A 92 -6.14 -19.35 29.57
CA LYS A 92 -5.03 -20.31 29.60
C LYS A 92 -3.76 -19.71 29.00
N ASP A 93 -2.64 -19.99 29.66
CA ASP A 93 -1.33 -19.64 29.15
C ASP A 93 -1.03 -20.41 27.86
N GLU A 94 -0.23 -19.78 26.99
CA GLU A 94 0.12 -20.34 25.69
C GLU A 94 1.60 -20.05 25.37
N ARG A 95 2.20 -20.92 24.55
CA ARG A 95 3.60 -20.76 24.13
C ARG A 95 3.68 -20.47 22.64
N ALA A 96 4.46 -19.44 22.27
CA ALA A 96 4.76 -19.10 20.88
C ALA A 96 6.27 -18.82 20.72
N ASP A 97 6.96 -19.65 19.97
CA ASP A 97 8.39 -19.50 19.69
C ASP A 97 8.62 -18.99 18.28
N PHE A 98 9.60 -18.10 18.08
CA PHE A 98 9.93 -17.51 16.78
C PHE A 98 11.37 -17.83 16.39
N LYS A 99 11.60 -17.96 15.08
CA LYS A 99 12.94 -18.15 14.51
C LYS A 99 13.24 -17.02 13.50
N LEU A 100 14.44 -16.50 13.61
CA LEU A 100 15.00 -15.47 12.75
C LEU A 100 16.18 -16.01 11.96
N LYS A 101 16.36 -15.53 10.75
CA LYS A 101 17.53 -15.76 9.92
C LYS A 101 18.23 -14.41 9.70
N ARG A 102 19.54 -14.36 9.88
CA ARG A 102 20.32 -13.14 9.57
C ARG A 102 20.27 -12.83 8.09
N THR A 103 20.06 -11.56 7.76
CA THR A 103 20.16 -11.08 6.38
C THR A 103 21.53 -10.43 6.19
N PRO A 104 22.26 -10.78 5.12
CA PRO A 104 23.61 -10.24 4.88
C PRO A 104 23.59 -8.76 4.46
N ASP A 105 22.46 -8.28 3.95
CA ASP A 105 22.30 -6.91 3.46
C ASP A 105 21.28 -6.13 4.30
N SER A 106 21.71 -4.99 4.82
CA SER A 106 20.88 -4.04 5.56
C SER A 106 20.18 -2.99 4.68
N ARG A 107 20.29 -3.09 3.35
CA ARG A 107 19.65 -2.12 2.45
C ARG A 107 18.18 -2.43 2.26
N LEU A 108 17.34 -1.39 2.34
CA LEU A 108 15.93 -1.52 2.03
C LEU A 108 15.72 -1.74 0.53
N ALA A 109 14.88 -2.71 0.18
CA ALA A 109 14.24 -2.83 -1.12
C ALA A 109 12.80 -3.34 -0.88
N VAL A 110 11.81 -2.48 -1.11
CA VAL A 110 10.39 -2.81 -0.95
C VAL A 110 9.66 -2.53 -2.26
N ILE A 111 8.91 -3.51 -2.75
CA ILE A 111 8.01 -3.37 -3.90
C ILE A 111 6.59 -3.25 -3.35
N THR A 112 5.93 -2.09 -3.56
CA THR A 112 4.59 -1.84 -3.04
C THR A 112 3.53 -2.09 -4.11
N LEU A 113 2.56 -2.94 -3.79
CA LEU A 113 1.48 -3.37 -4.68
C LEU A 113 0.14 -2.90 -4.11
N ALA A 114 -0.49 -1.90 -4.72
CA ALA A 114 -1.78 -1.39 -4.29
C ALA A 114 -2.91 -2.04 -5.09
N ASP A 115 -4.00 -2.42 -4.43
CA ASP A 115 -5.26 -2.80 -5.08
C ASP A 115 -5.07 -3.89 -6.16
N ILE A 116 -4.60 -5.06 -5.78
CA ILE A 116 -4.53 -6.23 -6.67
C ILE A 116 -5.95 -6.66 -7.08
N GLN A 117 -6.84 -6.70 -6.14
CA GLN A 117 -8.32 -6.72 -6.26
C GLN A 117 -8.85 -7.72 -7.29
N MET A 118 -8.45 -8.98 -7.17
CA MET A 118 -8.94 -10.08 -7.99
C MET A 118 -10.27 -10.64 -7.49
N GLY A 119 -11.06 -11.22 -8.39
CA GLY A 119 -12.38 -11.77 -8.06
C GLY A 119 -12.85 -12.85 -9.03
N ARG A 120 -12.01 -13.35 -9.95
CA ARG A 120 -12.40 -14.25 -11.07
C ARG A 120 -13.58 -13.69 -11.86
N ILE A 121 -13.52 -12.39 -12.17
CA ILE A 121 -14.62 -11.70 -12.83
C ILE A 121 -14.59 -11.93 -14.36
N THR A 122 -13.38 -11.83 -14.91
CA THR A 122 -13.11 -11.98 -16.33
C THR A 122 -11.78 -12.71 -16.53
N ASN A 123 -10.75 -11.98 -16.90
CA ASN A 123 -9.39 -12.46 -17.09
C ASN A 123 -8.41 -11.91 -16.01
N ASP A 124 -8.92 -11.34 -14.95
CA ASP A 124 -8.15 -10.71 -13.87
C ASP A 124 -7.00 -11.58 -13.36
N VAL A 125 -7.29 -12.82 -12.93
CA VAL A 125 -6.28 -13.76 -12.43
C VAL A 125 -5.26 -14.10 -13.52
N SER A 126 -5.72 -14.37 -14.75
CA SER A 126 -4.81 -14.70 -15.85
C SER A 126 -3.92 -13.54 -16.27
N VAL A 127 -4.42 -12.31 -16.22
CA VAL A 127 -3.63 -11.09 -16.50
C VAL A 127 -2.64 -10.82 -15.37
N PHE A 128 -3.03 -10.99 -14.11
CA PHE A 128 -2.11 -10.90 -12.99
C PHE A 128 -0.90 -11.81 -13.18
N HIS A 129 -1.13 -13.09 -13.49
CA HIS A 129 -0.05 -14.05 -13.72
C HIS A 129 0.72 -13.82 -15.03
N ALA A 130 0.06 -13.33 -16.08
CA ALA A 130 0.73 -13.13 -17.38
C ALA A 130 1.54 -11.83 -17.46
N LYS A 131 1.16 -10.80 -16.71
CA LYS A 131 1.75 -9.46 -16.82
C LYS A 131 2.35 -8.95 -15.50
N THR A 132 1.57 -8.92 -14.42
CA THR A 132 2.02 -8.32 -13.15
C THR A 132 3.12 -9.16 -12.50
N VAL A 133 2.90 -10.44 -12.31
CA VAL A 133 3.89 -11.33 -11.69
C VAL A 133 5.22 -11.33 -12.43
N PRO A 134 5.29 -11.48 -13.77
CA PRO A 134 6.56 -11.41 -14.48
C PRO A 134 7.26 -10.05 -14.36
N ALA A 135 6.52 -8.94 -14.36
CA ALA A 135 7.10 -7.61 -14.21
C ALA A 135 7.68 -7.38 -12.82
N VAL A 136 6.97 -7.85 -11.77
CA VAL A 136 7.43 -7.80 -10.38
C VAL A 136 8.66 -8.68 -10.20
N ASN A 137 8.64 -9.92 -10.69
CA ASN A 137 9.77 -10.86 -10.57
C ASN A 137 11.01 -10.37 -11.33
N ALA A 138 10.86 -9.74 -12.50
CA ALA A 138 11.96 -9.10 -13.20
C ALA A 138 12.57 -7.93 -12.41
N THR A 139 11.74 -7.20 -11.65
CA THR A 139 12.21 -6.15 -10.73
C THR A 139 12.94 -6.76 -9.53
N ILE A 140 12.43 -7.83 -8.94
CA ILE A 140 13.08 -8.60 -7.87
C ILE A 140 14.47 -9.04 -8.31
N ASP A 141 14.57 -9.66 -9.49
CA ASP A 141 15.86 -10.10 -10.06
C ASP A 141 16.83 -8.94 -10.28
N SER A 142 16.30 -7.79 -10.71
CA SER A 142 17.14 -6.59 -10.90
C SER A 142 17.68 -6.06 -9.58
N LEU A 143 16.87 -6.04 -8.53
CA LEU A 143 17.29 -5.65 -7.18
C LEU A 143 18.30 -6.65 -6.58
N ARG A 144 18.09 -7.96 -6.80
CA ARG A 144 19.04 -9.00 -6.38
C ARG A 144 20.39 -8.87 -7.07
N ARG A 145 20.41 -8.54 -8.37
CA ARG A 145 21.68 -8.25 -9.10
C ARG A 145 22.43 -7.04 -8.54
N LEU A 146 21.73 -6.12 -7.89
CA LEU A 146 22.33 -5.01 -7.15
C LEU A 146 22.74 -5.38 -5.72
N GLY A 147 22.60 -6.66 -5.34
CA GLY A 147 22.92 -7.19 -4.01
C GLY A 147 21.89 -6.80 -2.94
N MET A 148 20.65 -6.50 -3.30
CA MET A 148 19.56 -6.26 -2.36
C MET A 148 18.62 -7.47 -2.34
N GLU A 149 18.12 -7.86 -1.16
CA GLU A 149 17.04 -8.85 -1.07
C GLU A 149 15.72 -8.13 -0.85
N PRO A 150 14.86 -8.03 -1.88
CA PRO A 150 13.62 -7.30 -1.81
C PRO A 150 12.52 -8.06 -1.06
N VAL A 151 11.57 -7.30 -0.53
CA VAL A 151 10.27 -7.79 -0.07
C VAL A 151 9.16 -7.08 -0.82
N ALA A 152 8.03 -7.74 -0.99
CA ALA A 152 6.80 -7.09 -1.45
C ALA A 152 5.98 -6.64 -0.23
N LEU A 153 5.29 -5.51 -0.36
CA LEU A 153 4.36 -4.96 0.62
C LEU A 153 3.10 -4.57 -0.13
N THR A 154 2.01 -5.28 0.12
CA THR A 154 0.74 -4.88 -0.48
C THR A 154 0.15 -3.68 0.26
N LEU A 155 -0.78 -2.98 -0.37
CA LEU A 155 -1.45 -1.82 0.21
C LEU A 155 -2.97 -2.04 0.27
N GLY A 156 -3.39 -3.28 0.53
CA GLY A 156 -4.79 -3.65 0.70
C GLY A 156 -5.53 -3.95 -0.61
N ASP A 157 -6.76 -4.44 -0.45
CA ASP A 157 -7.62 -4.92 -1.53
C ASP A 157 -6.94 -6.03 -2.34
N GLU A 158 -6.60 -7.12 -1.67
CA GLU A 158 -6.02 -8.31 -2.30
C GLU A 158 -7.06 -9.05 -3.13
N SER A 159 -8.27 -9.13 -2.59
CA SER A 159 -9.44 -9.74 -3.19
C SER A 159 -10.56 -8.72 -3.41
N TRP A 160 -11.68 -9.17 -3.94
CA TRP A 160 -12.88 -8.34 -4.05
C TRP A 160 -14.07 -9.02 -3.38
N ASP A 161 -14.41 -8.59 -2.18
CA ASP A 161 -15.47 -9.12 -1.30
C ASP A 161 -16.81 -9.39 -1.98
N ASN A 162 -17.17 -8.57 -3.00
CA ASN A 162 -18.36 -8.77 -3.82
C ASN A 162 -18.44 -10.16 -4.47
N TYR A 163 -17.30 -10.78 -4.68
CA TYR A 163 -17.16 -12.02 -5.43
C TYR A 163 -16.84 -13.23 -4.57
N TRP A 164 -16.51 -13.05 -3.27
CA TRP A 164 -16.17 -14.15 -2.38
C TRP A 164 -17.19 -15.31 -2.44
N HIS A 165 -18.47 -14.98 -2.40
CA HIS A 165 -19.55 -15.97 -2.43
C HIS A 165 -20.15 -16.19 -3.84
N ARG A 166 -19.77 -15.36 -4.81
CA ARG A 166 -20.32 -15.42 -6.16
C ARG A 166 -19.48 -16.26 -7.10
N THR A 167 -18.16 -16.08 -7.04
CA THR A 167 -17.20 -16.79 -7.89
C THR A 167 -16.36 -17.80 -7.11
N GLY A 168 -16.45 -17.77 -5.76
CA GLY A 168 -15.59 -18.54 -4.88
C GLY A 168 -14.15 -18.03 -4.84
N TYR A 169 -13.91 -16.77 -5.20
CA TYR A 169 -12.60 -16.15 -5.09
C TYR A 169 -12.57 -15.22 -3.88
N ALA A 170 -11.83 -15.60 -2.85
CA ALA A 170 -11.69 -14.87 -1.60
C ALA A 170 -10.20 -14.79 -1.19
N LEU A 171 -9.93 -14.49 0.09
CA LEU A 171 -8.56 -14.37 0.59
C LEU A 171 -7.69 -15.62 0.43
N PRO A 172 -8.20 -16.87 0.57
CA PRO A 172 -7.36 -18.05 0.30
C PRO A 172 -6.84 -18.10 -1.13
N GLU A 173 -7.69 -17.80 -2.11
CA GLU A 173 -7.33 -17.78 -3.52
C GLU A 173 -6.37 -16.64 -3.83
N ALA A 174 -6.63 -15.43 -3.30
CA ALA A 174 -5.74 -14.28 -3.45
C ALA A 174 -4.34 -14.57 -2.86
N ALA A 175 -4.29 -15.19 -1.68
CA ALA A 175 -3.04 -15.62 -1.04
C ALA A 175 -2.28 -16.64 -1.90
N ALA A 176 -2.99 -17.61 -2.50
CA ALA A 176 -2.38 -18.60 -3.38
C ALA A 176 -1.83 -18.00 -4.69
N ASP A 177 -2.54 -17.03 -5.28
CA ASP A 177 -2.06 -16.35 -6.49
C ASP A 177 -0.83 -15.47 -6.21
N GLN A 178 -0.72 -14.86 -5.02
CA GLN A 178 0.46 -14.10 -4.60
C GLN A 178 1.72 -14.98 -4.43
N GLU A 179 1.58 -16.30 -4.24
CA GLU A 179 2.70 -17.23 -4.11
C GLU A 179 3.61 -17.26 -5.35
N ALA A 180 3.12 -16.76 -6.49
CA ALA A 180 3.92 -16.59 -7.71
C ALA A 180 4.92 -15.42 -7.66
N ILE A 181 4.85 -14.55 -6.64
CA ILE A 181 5.81 -13.45 -6.42
C ILE A 181 7.06 -14.03 -5.74
N ASP A 182 8.24 -13.83 -6.33
CA ASP A 182 9.50 -14.48 -5.96
C ASP A 182 10.25 -13.75 -4.82
N CYS A 183 9.53 -13.23 -3.84
CA CYS A 183 10.08 -12.70 -2.59
C CYS A 183 9.05 -12.80 -1.47
N MET A 184 9.46 -12.50 -0.22
CA MET A 184 8.51 -12.44 0.90
C MET A 184 7.49 -11.34 0.68
N VAL A 185 6.20 -11.66 0.89
CA VAL A 185 5.07 -10.74 0.74
C VAL A 185 4.47 -10.43 2.11
N TYR A 186 4.54 -9.17 2.51
CA TYR A 186 3.86 -8.61 3.67
C TYR A 186 2.55 -7.98 3.19
N ASN A 187 1.44 -8.27 3.87
CA ASN A 187 0.12 -7.85 3.42
C ASN A 187 -0.49 -6.79 4.34
N VAL A 188 -1.11 -5.77 3.75
CA VAL A 188 -1.95 -4.77 4.41
C VAL A 188 -3.41 -5.07 4.05
N ILE A 189 -4.32 -4.97 5.02
CA ILE A 189 -5.74 -5.21 4.80
C ILE A 189 -6.41 -4.01 4.14
N GLY A 190 -7.33 -4.25 3.17
CA GLY A 190 -8.13 -3.23 2.55
C GLY A 190 -9.64 -3.40 2.82
N ASN A 191 -10.46 -2.49 2.33
CA ASN A 191 -11.90 -2.55 2.58
C ASN A 191 -12.59 -3.74 1.89
N HIS A 192 -12.01 -4.28 0.82
CA HIS A 192 -12.50 -5.47 0.14
C HIS A 192 -11.93 -6.78 0.67
N ASP A 193 -11.15 -6.74 1.74
CA ASP A 193 -10.58 -7.91 2.40
C ASP A 193 -11.30 -8.27 3.72
N HIS A 194 -12.32 -7.49 4.09
CA HIS A 194 -13.22 -7.77 5.20
C HIS A 194 -14.35 -8.71 4.78
N ASN A 195 -14.83 -9.54 5.71
CA ASN A 195 -15.90 -10.47 5.41
C ASN A 195 -17.23 -9.72 5.19
N PRO A 196 -17.82 -9.76 3.98
CA PRO A 196 -19.01 -9.00 3.64
C PRO A 196 -20.29 -9.51 4.32
N ARG A 197 -20.23 -10.65 5.03
CA ARG A 197 -21.35 -11.24 5.78
C ARG A 197 -21.25 -11.06 7.29
N VAL A 198 -20.27 -10.32 7.76
CA VAL A 198 -20.09 -9.99 9.18
C VAL A 198 -20.50 -8.54 9.41
N LEU A 199 -21.38 -8.32 10.41
CA LEU A 199 -21.79 -6.98 10.83
C LEU A 199 -20.76 -6.39 11.78
N GLY A 200 -20.34 -5.16 11.51
CA GLY A 200 -19.38 -4.41 12.34
C GLY A 200 -17.93 -4.85 12.14
N ASP A 201 -17.03 -4.22 12.87
CA ASP A 201 -15.60 -4.32 12.70
C ASP A 201 -14.96 -5.52 13.41
N GLU A 202 -15.45 -5.86 14.58
CA GLU A 202 -14.81 -6.77 15.56
C GLU A 202 -14.38 -8.12 14.96
N HIS A 203 -15.24 -8.73 14.12
CA HIS A 203 -15.02 -10.03 13.50
C HIS A 203 -14.87 -9.98 11.97
N ALA A 204 -14.99 -8.81 11.37
CA ALA A 204 -14.95 -8.66 9.92
C ALA A 204 -13.58 -9.06 9.33
N SER A 205 -12.50 -8.88 10.09
CA SER A 205 -11.12 -9.23 9.72
C SER A 205 -10.66 -10.63 10.20
N ASP A 206 -11.55 -11.46 10.82
CA ASP A 206 -11.15 -12.79 11.32
C ASP A 206 -10.65 -13.73 10.21
N THR A 207 -11.23 -13.64 9.01
CA THR A 207 -10.75 -14.42 7.87
C THR A 207 -9.37 -13.97 7.43
N TRP A 208 -9.12 -12.67 7.41
CA TRP A 208 -7.80 -12.11 7.17
C TRP A 208 -6.78 -12.61 8.19
N ARG A 209 -7.07 -12.48 9.48
CA ARG A 209 -6.17 -12.89 10.57
C ARG A 209 -5.74 -14.35 10.49
N ARG A 210 -6.63 -15.22 10.03
CA ARG A 210 -6.31 -16.67 9.86
C ARG A 210 -5.42 -16.96 8.65
N ILE A 211 -5.51 -16.17 7.57
CA ILE A 211 -4.87 -16.44 6.28
C ILE A 211 -3.63 -15.59 6.07
N MET A 212 -3.78 -14.26 6.27
CA MET A 212 -2.73 -13.27 5.99
C MET A 212 -1.91 -12.91 7.23
N GLY A 213 -2.48 -13.04 8.44
CA GLY A 213 -1.85 -12.70 9.71
C GLY A 213 -2.45 -11.45 10.36
N PRO A 214 -1.71 -10.81 11.27
CA PRO A 214 -2.16 -9.61 11.93
C PRO A 214 -2.65 -8.56 10.93
N ASN A 215 -3.77 -7.91 11.23
CA ASN A 215 -4.29 -6.82 10.41
C ASN A 215 -3.53 -5.50 10.62
N TYR A 216 -2.75 -5.39 11.71
CA TYR A 216 -1.74 -4.34 11.91
C TYR A 216 -0.51 -4.92 12.61
N TYR A 217 0.67 -4.46 12.24
CA TYR A 217 1.96 -4.96 12.73
C TYR A 217 3.10 -4.04 12.30
N ALA A 218 4.33 -4.34 12.78
CA ALA A 218 5.53 -3.65 12.34
C ALA A 218 6.68 -4.63 12.07
N PHE A 219 7.67 -4.17 11.31
CA PHE A 219 8.95 -4.85 11.10
C PHE A 219 10.02 -3.84 10.70
N ASN A 220 11.30 -4.21 10.89
CA ASN A 220 12.42 -3.38 10.49
C ASN A 220 13.15 -4.00 9.30
N ARG A 221 13.53 -3.17 8.34
CA ARG A 221 14.30 -3.61 7.17
C ARG A 221 15.18 -2.48 6.64
N GLY A 222 16.49 -2.75 6.52
CA GLY A 222 17.42 -1.82 5.89
C GLY A 222 17.50 -0.45 6.54
N GLY A 223 17.50 -0.41 7.88
CA GLY A 223 17.55 0.82 8.66
C GLY A 223 16.24 1.63 8.63
N VAL A 224 15.12 1.01 8.26
CA VAL A 224 13.79 1.63 8.20
C VAL A 224 12.83 0.84 9.06
N HIS A 225 12.02 1.54 9.84
CA HIS A 225 10.89 0.97 10.56
C HIS A 225 9.64 1.02 9.68
N ILE A 226 9.00 -0.12 9.47
CA ILE A 226 7.84 -0.26 8.58
C ILE A 226 6.66 -0.72 9.43
N VAL A 227 5.56 0.05 9.37
CA VAL A 227 4.32 -0.23 10.09
C VAL A 227 3.21 -0.45 9.08
N ALA A 228 2.52 -1.57 9.18
CA ALA A 228 1.25 -1.83 8.49
C ALA A 228 0.09 -1.53 9.44
N LEU A 229 -0.90 -0.76 8.99
CA LEU A 229 -2.07 -0.38 9.78
C LEU A 229 -3.36 -0.80 9.07
N ASP A 230 -4.37 -1.16 9.86
CA ASP A 230 -5.74 -1.36 9.42
C ASP A 230 -6.51 -0.05 9.61
N ASP A 231 -6.71 0.68 8.55
CA ASP A 231 -7.38 1.98 8.55
C ASP A 231 -8.84 1.92 8.07
N ILE A 232 -9.39 0.70 8.03
CA ILE A 232 -10.78 0.45 7.62
C ILE A 232 -11.62 0.04 8.84
N TYR A 233 -12.35 0.98 9.41
CA TYR A 233 -13.36 0.69 10.41
C TYR A 233 -14.66 0.22 9.74
N TYR A 234 -14.87 -1.10 9.71
CA TYR A 234 -15.90 -1.76 8.89
C TYR A 234 -17.27 -1.75 9.60
N LEU A 235 -18.27 -1.10 9.01
CA LEU A 235 -19.62 -1.01 9.56
C LEU A 235 -20.51 -2.14 9.05
N ASN A 236 -20.48 -2.37 7.75
CA ASN A 236 -21.21 -3.42 7.02
C ASN A 236 -22.66 -3.60 7.43
N GLU A 237 -23.40 -2.49 7.53
CA GLU A 237 -24.78 -2.48 7.97
C GLU A 237 -25.64 -3.45 7.18
N GLY A 238 -26.50 -4.19 7.90
CA GLY A 238 -27.43 -5.14 7.33
C GLY A 238 -26.82 -6.48 6.91
N ALA A 239 -25.55 -6.74 7.23
CA ALA A 239 -24.91 -8.04 7.00
C ALA A 239 -25.52 -9.14 7.88
N THR A 240 -25.62 -10.34 7.32
CA THR A 240 -25.98 -11.58 8.03
C THR A 240 -25.16 -12.73 7.46
N GLU A 241 -25.10 -13.88 8.13
CA GLU A 241 -24.42 -15.08 7.60
C GLU A 241 -24.86 -15.49 6.19
N ALA A 242 -26.11 -15.19 5.83
CA ALA A 242 -26.69 -15.54 4.53
C ALA A 242 -26.57 -14.42 3.49
N GLN A 243 -26.30 -13.18 3.91
CA GLN A 243 -26.40 -12.01 3.03
C GLN A 243 -25.28 -11.01 3.28
N ASN A 244 -24.65 -10.54 2.20
CA ASN A 244 -23.72 -9.43 2.26
C ASN A 244 -24.42 -8.15 2.74
N GLY A 245 -23.76 -7.40 3.63
CA GLY A 245 -24.21 -6.09 4.05
C GLY A 245 -23.97 -5.00 3.00
N LYS A 246 -24.10 -3.74 3.41
CA LYS A 246 -23.84 -2.57 2.57
C LYS A 246 -22.36 -2.39 2.24
N ARG A 247 -21.47 -3.05 2.98
CA ARG A 247 -20.01 -2.94 2.88
C ARG A 247 -19.51 -1.50 3.08
N ASN A 248 -20.25 -0.74 3.88
CA ASN A 248 -19.88 0.60 4.27
C ASN A 248 -18.88 0.55 5.43
N TYR A 249 -17.98 1.51 5.47
CA TYR A 249 -16.89 1.66 6.42
C TYR A 249 -16.54 3.13 6.61
N LYS A 250 -15.64 3.40 7.56
CA LYS A 250 -14.98 4.68 7.76
C LYS A 250 -13.47 4.49 7.61
N ASN A 251 -12.78 5.49 7.09
CA ASN A 251 -11.32 5.54 7.18
C ASN A 251 -10.96 6.02 8.59
N HIS A 252 -10.61 5.08 9.45
CA HIS A 252 -10.45 5.35 10.87
C HIS A 252 -9.58 4.29 11.54
N LEU A 253 -8.60 4.69 12.32
CA LEU A 253 -7.84 3.80 13.20
C LEU A 253 -8.56 3.66 14.53
N THR A 254 -8.69 2.43 15.04
CA THR A 254 -9.26 2.23 16.38
C THR A 254 -8.35 2.82 17.46
N ASP A 255 -8.92 3.24 18.59
CA ASP A 255 -8.16 3.75 19.73
C ASP A 255 -7.13 2.73 20.25
N GLU A 256 -7.49 1.44 20.18
CA GLU A 256 -6.62 0.34 20.55
C GLU A 256 -5.40 0.24 19.63
N GLN A 257 -5.61 0.35 18.33
CA GLN A 257 -4.51 0.34 17.35
C GLN A 257 -3.62 1.58 17.49
N LEU A 258 -4.17 2.76 17.72
CA LEU A 258 -3.39 3.97 18.00
C LEU A 258 -2.57 3.84 19.30
N ALA A 259 -3.16 3.24 20.35
CA ALA A 259 -2.44 2.99 21.60
C ALA A 259 -1.31 1.97 21.42
N TRP A 260 -1.51 0.94 20.60
CA TRP A 260 -0.46 0.00 20.21
C TRP A 260 0.65 0.70 19.41
N LEU A 261 0.29 1.47 18.38
CA LEU A 261 1.23 2.21 17.53
C LEU A 261 2.13 3.13 18.37
N ARG A 262 1.56 3.84 19.34
CA ARG A 262 2.34 4.69 20.28
C ARG A 262 3.39 3.91 21.04
N LYS A 263 3.06 2.69 21.51
CA LYS A 263 4.02 1.80 22.21
C LYS A 263 5.11 1.31 21.29
N ASP A 264 4.75 0.92 20.07
CA ASP A 264 5.69 0.44 19.07
C ASP A 264 6.66 1.55 18.65
N LEU A 265 6.15 2.71 18.25
CA LEU A 265 6.97 3.84 17.88
C LEU A 265 7.87 4.34 19.02
N ALA A 266 7.47 4.22 20.30
CA ALA A 266 8.33 4.58 21.44
C ALA A 266 9.63 3.79 21.51
N LEU A 267 9.71 2.64 20.85
CA LEU A 267 10.92 1.82 20.74
C LEU A 267 11.84 2.27 19.58
N VAL A 268 11.38 3.17 18.72
CA VAL A 268 12.07 3.60 17.49
C VAL A 268 12.68 4.98 17.68
N PRO A 269 13.99 5.18 17.48
CA PRO A 269 14.61 6.50 17.50
C PRO A 269 14.02 7.43 16.41
N ASP A 270 13.89 8.72 16.69
CA ASP A 270 13.35 9.74 15.79
C ASP A 270 14.15 9.94 14.49
N THR A 271 15.42 9.54 14.51
CA THR A 271 16.34 9.56 13.35
C THR A 271 16.12 8.39 12.39
N VAL A 272 15.43 7.33 12.82
CA VAL A 272 15.09 6.19 11.96
C VAL A 272 13.94 6.59 11.05
N PRO A 273 14.07 6.46 9.73
CA PRO A 273 12.95 6.68 8.81
C PRO A 273 11.82 5.69 9.07
N VAL A 274 10.58 6.18 8.99
CA VAL A 274 9.38 5.37 9.16
C VAL A 274 8.61 5.28 7.84
N ILE A 275 8.19 4.07 7.47
CA ILE A 275 7.18 3.83 6.44
C ILE A 275 5.91 3.36 7.13
N VAL A 276 4.80 4.07 6.90
CA VAL A 276 3.45 3.66 7.31
C VAL A 276 2.71 3.18 6.07
N ALA A 277 2.33 1.91 6.03
CA ALA A 277 1.55 1.32 4.96
C ALA A 277 0.10 1.14 5.43
N MET A 278 -0.83 1.69 4.66
CA MET A 278 -2.27 1.63 4.91
C MET A 278 -3.00 1.44 3.59
N HIS A 279 -4.27 1.09 3.64
CA HIS A 279 -5.05 0.96 2.42
C HIS A 279 -5.61 2.31 1.96
N ALA A 280 -6.45 2.95 2.77
CA ALA A 280 -7.08 4.21 2.43
C ALA A 280 -6.14 5.41 2.68
N PRO A 281 -6.31 6.54 1.97
CA PRO A 281 -5.39 7.66 2.10
C PRO A 281 -5.57 8.42 3.43
N LEU A 282 -4.45 8.88 3.96
CA LEU A 282 -4.41 9.83 5.07
C LEU A 282 -4.93 11.21 4.63
N PHE A 283 -4.49 11.68 3.46
CA PHE A 283 -4.89 12.96 2.89
C PHE A 283 -5.65 12.79 1.56
N ARG A 284 -6.63 13.63 1.34
CA ARG A 284 -7.22 13.82 0.01
C ARG A 284 -6.26 14.59 -0.88
N ASP A 285 -6.44 14.51 -2.19
CA ASP A 285 -5.64 15.23 -3.19
C ASP A 285 -5.74 16.78 -3.15
N ASN A 286 -6.48 17.32 -2.18
CA ASN A 286 -6.58 18.74 -1.86
C ASN A 286 -5.95 19.12 -0.49
N GLY A 287 -5.25 18.16 0.15
CA GLY A 287 -4.55 18.35 1.41
C GLY A 287 -5.38 18.24 2.69
N LYS A 288 -6.69 18.01 2.58
CA LYS A 288 -7.53 17.75 3.75
C LYS A 288 -7.39 16.28 4.17
N TYR A 289 -7.57 16.00 5.45
CA TYR A 289 -7.65 14.63 5.92
C TYR A 289 -8.75 13.86 5.19
N ALA A 290 -8.41 12.67 4.74
CA ALA A 290 -9.35 11.67 4.25
C ALA A 290 -9.78 10.72 5.37
N MET A 291 -8.89 10.49 6.34
CA MET A 291 -9.10 9.70 7.53
C MET A 291 -9.75 10.54 8.64
N ASP A 292 -10.74 10.01 9.33
CA ASP A 292 -11.51 10.72 10.38
C ASP A 292 -10.62 11.19 11.53
N ASN A 293 -9.71 10.35 11.99
CA ASN A 293 -8.72 10.65 13.03
C ASN A 293 -7.29 10.76 12.48
N GLY A 294 -7.15 11.25 11.25
CA GLY A 294 -5.83 11.42 10.62
C GLY A 294 -4.90 12.39 11.38
N ALA A 295 -5.46 13.36 12.12
CA ALA A 295 -4.67 14.25 12.97
C ALA A 295 -3.99 13.51 14.13
N ASP A 296 -4.65 12.50 14.72
CA ASP A 296 -4.09 11.69 15.79
C ASP A 296 -2.92 10.85 15.28
N LEU A 297 -3.05 10.25 14.08
CA LEU A 297 -1.94 9.54 13.43
C LEU A 297 -0.76 10.48 13.15
N VAL A 298 -1.03 11.67 12.63
CA VAL A 298 0.02 12.67 12.36
C VAL A 298 0.76 13.04 13.65
N ALA A 299 0.04 13.25 14.75
CA ALA A 299 0.65 13.58 16.05
C ALA A 299 1.62 12.49 16.57
N GLU A 300 1.32 11.21 16.35
CA GLU A 300 2.23 10.11 16.73
C GLU A 300 3.50 10.08 15.83
N LEU A 301 3.41 10.59 14.61
CA LEU A 301 4.47 10.54 13.61
C LEU A 301 5.33 11.81 13.54
N GLU A 302 4.87 12.95 14.06
CA GLU A 302 5.52 14.27 13.89
C GLU A 302 6.96 14.34 14.41
N ARG A 303 7.30 13.55 15.43
CA ARG A 303 8.65 13.54 16.01
C ARG A 303 9.72 12.94 15.09
N PHE A 304 9.33 12.14 14.09
CA PHE A 304 10.28 11.52 13.17
C PHE A 304 10.75 12.49 12.08
N HIS A 305 12.04 12.45 11.76
CA HIS A 305 12.60 13.31 10.73
C HIS A 305 12.11 12.97 9.32
N THR A 306 11.78 11.72 9.05
CA THR A 306 11.32 11.24 7.74
C THR A 306 10.24 10.18 7.92
N VAL A 307 9.04 10.50 7.46
CA VAL A 307 7.92 9.56 7.38
C VAL A 307 7.40 9.48 5.96
N LYS A 308 7.19 8.26 5.47
CA LYS A 308 6.49 7.96 4.22
C LYS A 308 5.20 7.22 4.54
N VAL A 309 4.07 7.76 4.11
CA VAL A 309 2.78 7.08 4.16
C VAL A 309 2.50 6.56 2.75
N LEU A 310 2.26 5.24 2.63
CA LEU A 310 2.03 4.55 1.37
C LEU A 310 0.61 4.02 1.37
N THR A 311 -0.20 4.43 0.40
CA THR A 311 -1.63 4.11 0.32
C THR A 311 -2.07 3.76 -1.09
N GLY A 312 -3.23 3.11 -1.21
CA GLY A 312 -3.90 2.74 -2.45
C GLY A 312 -5.34 3.24 -2.51
N HIS A 313 -6.30 2.30 -2.66
CA HIS A 313 -7.74 2.51 -2.53
C HIS A 313 -8.40 3.38 -3.61
N THR A 314 -7.79 4.51 -3.98
CA THR A 314 -8.42 5.49 -4.88
C THR A 314 -8.30 5.13 -6.36
N HIS A 315 -7.47 4.16 -6.71
CA HIS A 315 -7.08 3.83 -8.08
C HIS A 315 -6.59 5.06 -8.86
N ARG A 316 -5.93 5.98 -8.17
CA ARG A 316 -5.33 7.22 -8.71
C ARG A 316 -3.97 7.46 -8.08
N SER A 317 -3.11 8.17 -8.77
CA SER A 317 -1.78 8.54 -8.26
C SER A 317 -1.75 10.00 -7.84
N TYR A 318 -1.36 10.28 -6.60
CA TYR A 318 -1.07 11.63 -6.10
C TYR A 318 -0.17 11.57 -4.87
N ALA A 319 0.49 12.69 -4.57
CA ALA A 319 1.30 12.83 -3.38
C ALA A 319 0.92 14.08 -2.59
N MET A 320 0.93 13.94 -1.26
CA MET A 320 0.63 15.00 -0.30
C MET A 320 1.69 15.05 0.78
N ALA A 321 1.72 16.11 1.55
CA ALA A 321 2.59 16.26 2.72
C ALA A 321 1.87 17.06 3.81
N ASN A 322 2.25 16.83 5.08
CA ASN A 322 1.86 17.71 6.18
C ASN A 322 2.55 19.08 6.05
N GLU A 323 2.15 20.06 6.84
CA GLU A 323 2.70 21.42 6.79
C GLU A 323 4.22 21.45 7.05
N ALA A 324 4.72 20.62 7.97
CA ALA A 324 6.14 20.52 8.28
C ALA A 324 6.95 19.84 7.18
N GLY A 325 6.31 19.06 6.29
CA GLY A 325 6.93 18.39 5.15
C GLY A 325 7.73 17.13 5.51
N ASN A 326 7.75 16.71 6.78
CA ASN A 326 8.42 15.49 7.24
C ASN A 326 7.57 14.24 7.05
N ILE A 327 6.23 14.36 7.04
CA ILE A 327 5.28 13.29 6.73
C ILE A 327 4.82 13.48 5.30
N ARG A 328 5.11 12.51 4.44
CA ARG A 328 4.77 12.56 3.01
C ARG A 328 4.04 11.32 2.59
N GLU A 329 2.81 11.50 2.13
CA GLU A 329 2.00 10.43 1.56
C GLU A 329 2.20 10.30 0.06
N ASN A 330 2.27 9.06 -0.41
CA ASN A 330 2.14 8.66 -1.79
C ASN A 330 0.93 7.71 -1.89
N ASN A 331 -0.16 8.19 -2.48
CA ASN A 331 -1.27 7.36 -2.89
C ASN A 331 -0.99 6.83 -4.31
N TYR A 332 -1.01 5.50 -4.47
CA TYR A 332 -0.59 4.87 -5.72
C TYR A 332 -1.75 4.48 -6.61
N GLY A 333 -1.48 4.45 -7.91
CA GLY A 333 -2.33 3.78 -8.87
C GLY A 333 -2.36 2.28 -8.63
N ALA A 334 -3.51 1.67 -8.91
CA ALA A 334 -3.80 0.27 -8.64
C ALA A 334 -3.05 -0.69 -9.57
N VAL A 335 -2.66 -1.86 -9.05
CA VAL A 335 -2.18 -2.99 -9.85
C VAL A 335 -3.26 -3.45 -10.83
N CYS A 336 -4.52 -3.50 -10.38
CA CYS A 336 -5.67 -3.84 -11.23
C CYS A 336 -6.05 -2.73 -12.23
N GLY A 337 -5.37 -1.57 -12.20
CA GLY A 337 -5.75 -0.41 -12.99
C GLY A 337 -7.19 0.00 -12.70
N THR A 338 -8.06 -0.13 -13.69
CA THR A 338 -9.51 0.13 -13.53
C THR A 338 -10.23 -1.21 -13.35
N TRP A 339 -10.00 -1.88 -12.18
CA TRP A 339 -10.64 -3.16 -11.81
C TRP A 339 -10.52 -4.22 -12.91
N TRP A 340 -9.35 -4.33 -13.56
CA TRP A 340 -9.07 -5.26 -14.67
C TRP A 340 -9.97 -5.07 -15.91
N ARG A 341 -10.81 -4.02 -15.95
CA ARG A 341 -11.78 -3.78 -17.04
C ARG A 341 -11.15 -3.17 -18.28
N THR A 342 -10.00 -2.55 -18.16
CA THR A 342 -9.29 -1.92 -19.29
C THR A 342 -8.34 -2.88 -19.99
N ASP A 343 -7.93 -3.95 -19.30
CA ASP A 343 -7.10 -4.99 -19.88
C ASP A 343 -7.93 -6.09 -20.54
N GLN A 344 -8.72 -5.68 -21.53
CA GLN A 344 -9.56 -6.55 -22.32
C GLN A 344 -9.13 -6.45 -23.78
N PRO A 345 -9.14 -7.57 -24.56
CA PRO A 345 -8.80 -7.54 -25.97
C PRO A 345 -9.56 -6.48 -26.77
N ASP A 346 -10.80 -6.26 -26.39
CA ASP A 346 -11.70 -5.30 -27.01
C ASP A 346 -11.39 -3.83 -26.74
N PHE A 347 -10.58 -3.55 -25.70
CA PHE A 347 -10.21 -2.18 -25.28
C PHE A 347 -8.72 -1.89 -25.49
N GLY A 348 -8.01 -2.70 -26.27
CA GLY A 348 -6.62 -2.44 -26.64
C GLY A 348 -5.58 -2.92 -25.64
N ASN A 349 -5.91 -3.80 -24.70
CA ASN A 349 -5.00 -4.43 -23.75
C ASN A 349 -4.17 -3.44 -22.89
N ASN A 350 -4.71 -2.24 -22.62
CA ASN A 350 -4.01 -1.27 -21.80
C ASN A 350 -4.58 -1.26 -20.38
N SER A 351 -3.81 -1.78 -19.44
CA SER A 351 -4.14 -1.67 -18.03
C SER A 351 -3.79 -0.26 -17.54
N VAL A 352 -4.82 0.50 -17.19
CA VAL A 352 -4.69 1.92 -16.80
C VAL A 352 -5.68 2.28 -15.71
N CYS A 353 -5.26 3.13 -14.77
CA CYS A 353 -6.08 3.68 -13.71
C CYS A 353 -7.00 4.80 -14.25
N VAL A 354 -8.05 5.13 -13.48
CA VAL A 354 -9.08 6.11 -13.89
C VAL A 354 -8.53 7.54 -14.09
N ASP A 355 -7.33 7.84 -13.62
CA ASP A 355 -6.62 9.11 -13.80
C ASP A 355 -5.56 9.07 -14.94
N GLY A 356 -5.50 7.95 -15.66
CA GLY A 356 -4.54 7.73 -16.75
C GLY A 356 -3.18 7.19 -16.31
N THR A 357 -2.94 7.01 -15.01
CA THR A 357 -1.73 6.32 -14.51
C THR A 357 -1.71 4.90 -15.05
N PRO A 358 -0.62 4.40 -15.66
CA PRO A 358 -0.51 2.99 -16.00
C PRO A 358 -0.72 2.12 -14.76
N SER A 359 -1.35 0.94 -14.87
CA SER A 359 -1.32 -0.01 -13.76
C SER A 359 0.13 -0.37 -13.44
N GLY A 360 0.43 -0.55 -12.16
CA GLY A 360 1.83 -0.75 -11.76
C GLY A 360 2.03 -0.79 -10.27
N TYR A 361 3.26 -0.58 -9.87
CA TYR A 361 3.71 -0.67 -8.50
C TYR A 361 4.83 0.35 -8.22
N ALA A 362 5.15 0.57 -6.95
CA ALA A 362 6.28 1.42 -6.60
C ALA A 362 7.43 0.60 -6.02
N ILE A 363 8.65 1.09 -6.20
CA ILE A 363 9.89 0.50 -5.70
C ILE A 363 10.49 1.50 -4.72
N TRP A 364 10.68 1.09 -3.46
CA TRP A 364 11.30 1.89 -2.43
C TRP A 364 12.66 1.32 -2.06
N THR A 365 13.66 2.17 -2.00
CA THR A 365 15.02 1.79 -1.57
C THR A 365 15.52 2.77 -0.54
N ASN A 366 16.33 2.27 0.41
CA ASN A 366 17.11 3.11 1.30
C ASN A 366 18.59 2.95 0.92
N ASN A 367 19.22 4.04 0.56
CA ASN A 367 20.66 4.07 0.28
C ASN A 367 21.28 5.23 1.07
N GLY A 368 22.08 4.88 2.09
CA GLY A 368 22.73 5.87 2.93
C GLY A 368 21.77 6.75 3.75
N GLY A 369 20.66 6.20 4.24
CA GLY A 369 19.67 6.91 5.07
C GLY A 369 18.64 7.73 4.29
N LYS A 370 18.70 7.73 2.96
CA LYS A 370 17.74 8.44 2.11
C LYS A 370 16.75 7.45 1.47
N LEU A 371 15.48 7.54 1.87
CA LEU A 371 14.38 6.80 1.23
C LEU A 371 14.07 7.37 -0.16
N ARG A 372 14.11 6.51 -1.17
CA ARG A 372 13.82 6.84 -2.56
C ARG A 372 12.72 5.95 -3.10
N GLY A 373 11.68 6.56 -3.64
CA GLY A 373 10.57 5.88 -4.30
C GLY A 373 10.57 6.12 -5.80
N GLN A 374 10.15 5.12 -6.58
CA GLN A 374 9.91 5.25 -8.00
C GLN A 374 8.72 4.39 -8.41
N TYR A 375 7.77 4.98 -9.11
CA TYR A 375 6.68 4.22 -9.72
C TYR A 375 7.14 3.50 -10.97
N LYS A 376 6.62 2.29 -11.21
CA LYS A 376 6.88 1.52 -12.43
C LYS A 376 5.58 0.93 -12.96
N GLY A 377 5.20 1.31 -14.17
CA GLY A 377 4.09 0.67 -14.89
C GLY A 377 4.44 -0.79 -15.23
N THR A 378 3.48 -1.69 -15.05
CA THR A 378 3.65 -3.15 -15.26
C THR A 378 4.22 -3.47 -16.64
N GLU A 379 3.70 -2.84 -17.69
CA GLU A 379 4.10 -3.07 -19.09
C GLU A 379 5.07 -2.01 -19.64
N HIS A 380 5.71 -1.24 -18.73
CA HIS A 380 6.59 -0.14 -19.11
C HIS A 380 7.95 -0.23 -18.42
N GLU A 381 8.94 0.42 -19.01
CA GLU A 381 10.24 0.62 -18.37
C GLU A 381 10.12 1.63 -17.21
N ALA A 382 11.07 1.59 -16.29
CA ALA A 382 11.04 2.42 -15.09
C ALA A 382 11.22 3.92 -15.37
N ASP A 383 11.67 4.31 -16.55
CA ASP A 383 11.80 5.70 -16.99
C ASP A 383 10.50 6.28 -17.61
N TYR A 384 9.49 5.45 -17.85
CA TYR A 384 8.18 5.91 -18.32
C TYR A 384 7.38 6.52 -17.18
N GLN A 385 7.59 7.83 -16.93
CA GLN A 385 7.02 8.53 -15.78
C GLN A 385 5.95 9.56 -16.11
N PHE A 386 5.71 9.80 -17.42
CA PHE A 386 4.70 10.76 -17.86
C PHE A 386 4.24 10.48 -19.28
N ARG A 387 3.09 11.04 -19.66
CA ARG A 387 2.53 11.00 -21.01
C ARG A 387 2.21 12.41 -21.50
N VAL A 388 2.50 12.68 -22.77
CA VAL A 388 2.33 14.00 -23.38
C VAL A 388 1.24 13.96 -24.46
N TYR A 389 0.35 14.94 -24.43
CA TYR A 389 -0.77 15.08 -25.36
C TYR A 389 -0.67 16.38 -26.14
N ASP A 390 -0.95 16.31 -27.45
CA ASP A 390 -1.14 17.47 -28.32
C ASP A 390 -2.63 17.85 -28.35
N MET A 391 -2.99 18.92 -27.66
CA MET A 391 -4.38 19.37 -27.54
C MET A 391 -5.01 19.76 -28.87
N ASN A 392 -4.21 20.04 -29.92
CA ASN A 392 -4.77 20.33 -31.26
C ASN A 392 -5.50 19.11 -31.87
N THR A 393 -5.23 17.91 -31.40
CA THR A 393 -5.80 16.66 -31.93
C THR A 393 -6.96 16.12 -31.10
N LEU A 394 -7.30 16.78 -30.00
CA LEU A 394 -8.39 16.41 -29.10
C LEU A 394 -9.67 17.20 -29.36
N ALA A 395 -10.80 16.69 -28.87
CA ALA A 395 -12.11 17.36 -29.04
C ALA A 395 -12.16 18.70 -28.31
N ASP A 396 -11.65 18.77 -27.09
CA ASP A 396 -11.52 19.99 -26.29
C ASP A 396 -10.20 20.69 -26.66
N LYS A 397 -10.24 21.47 -27.71
CA LYS A 397 -9.06 22.07 -28.34
C LYS A 397 -8.55 23.30 -27.57
N GLU A 398 -7.58 23.12 -26.70
CA GLU A 398 -6.69 24.21 -26.30
C GLU A 398 -5.66 24.42 -27.42
N LYS A 399 -5.86 25.46 -28.24
CA LYS A 399 -4.98 25.73 -29.39
C LYS A 399 -3.51 25.77 -29.00
N ASN A 400 -2.72 24.89 -29.62
CA ASN A 400 -1.30 24.71 -29.34
C ASN A 400 -0.99 24.24 -27.91
N GLY A 401 -1.98 23.77 -27.13
CA GLY A 401 -1.80 23.23 -25.80
C GLY A 401 -0.98 21.92 -25.83
N ILE A 402 -0.11 21.77 -24.84
CA ILE A 402 0.63 20.55 -24.53
C ILE A 402 0.20 20.14 -23.13
N LEU A 403 -0.61 19.10 -23.03
CA LEU A 403 -1.04 18.56 -21.75
C LEU A 403 -0.14 17.40 -21.37
N ILE A 404 0.30 17.36 -20.11
CA ILE A 404 1.24 16.36 -19.61
C ILE A 404 0.63 15.74 -18.35
N ASN A 405 0.51 14.41 -18.32
CA ASN A 405 0.15 13.65 -17.12
C ASN A 405 1.42 13.06 -16.53
N VAL A 406 1.78 13.41 -15.29
CA VAL A 406 2.99 12.97 -14.60
C VAL A 406 2.60 12.16 -13.37
N TRP A 407 2.48 10.84 -13.51
CA TRP A 407 2.17 9.96 -12.39
C TRP A 407 3.32 9.88 -11.39
N GLY A 408 2.99 9.83 -10.11
CA GLY A 408 3.99 9.88 -9.04
C GLY A 408 4.54 11.28 -8.76
N TRP A 409 4.04 12.32 -9.43
CA TRP A 409 4.46 13.69 -9.15
C TRP A 409 4.25 14.05 -7.66
N ALA A 410 5.27 14.67 -7.09
CA ALA A 410 5.24 15.18 -5.71
C ALA A 410 5.80 16.61 -5.66
N PRO A 411 5.49 17.40 -4.62
CA PRO A 411 6.11 18.70 -4.41
C PRO A 411 7.63 18.62 -4.47
N GLY A 412 8.24 19.55 -5.23
CA GLY A 412 9.68 19.58 -5.49
C GLY A 412 10.11 18.99 -6.84
N TRP A 413 9.23 18.26 -7.55
CA TRP A 413 9.52 17.86 -8.93
C TRP A 413 9.48 19.06 -9.86
N LYS A 414 10.33 19.03 -10.91
CA LYS A 414 10.38 20.06 -11.95
C LYS A 414 9.87 19.53 -13.27
N ILE A 415 8.99 20.28 -13.92
CA ILE A 415 8.50 19.99 -15.27
C ILE A 415 8.92 21.13 -16.18
N GLU A 416 9.72 20.83 -17.19
CA GLU A 416 10.24 21.78 -18.18
C GLU A 416 9.75 21.36 -19.57
N VAL A 417 9.25 22.32 -20.35
CA VAL A 417 8.83 22.11 -21.73
C VAL A 417 9.56 23.06 -22.64
N MET A 418 10.20 22.52 -23.67
CA MET A 418 10.97 23.29 -24.66
C MET A 418 10.36 23.14 -26.04
N GLU A 419 10.11 24.25 -26.72
CA GLU A 419 9.82 24.28 -28.16
C GLU A 419 11.11 24.65 -28.88
N LYS A 420 11.80 23.66 -29.47
CA LYS A 420 13.21 23.78 -29.89
C LYS A 420 14.06 24.13 -28.64
N GLU A 421 14.80 25.25 -28.70
CA GLU A 421 15.65 25.75 -27.60
C GLU A 421 14.93 26.78 -26.69
N ARG A 422 13.63 27.02 -26.88
CA ARG A 422 12.89 28.03 -26.12
C ARG A 422 12.04 27.40 -25.03
N PRO A 423 12.21 27.82 -23.77
CA PRO A 423 11.38 27.35 -22.68
C PRO A 423 9.93 27.88 -22.84
N LEU A 424 8.96 27.03 -22.50
CA LEU A 424 7.56 27.37 -22.39
C LEU A 424 7.16 27.47 -20.93
N LYS A 425 6.22 28.37 -20.62
CA LYS A 425 5.60 28.42 -19.29
C LYS A 425 4.79 27.14 -19.07
N VAL A 426 4.99 26.49 -17.92
CA VAL A 426 4.26 25.30 -17.52
C VAL A 426 3.41 25.63 -16.29
N GLU A 427 2.12 25.29 -16.33
CA GLU A 427 1.20 25.48 -15.22
C GLU A 427 0.59 24.15 -14.80
N ARG A 428 0.54 23.91 -13.50
CA ARG A 428 -0.15 22.74 -12.95
C ARG A 428 -1.65 22.98 -12.97
N MET A 429 -2.40 21.95 -13.34
CA MET A 429 -3.86 22.01 -13.40
C MET A 429 -4.49 20.68 -13.00
N ARG A 430 -5.80 20.65 -12.90
CA ARG A 430 -6.58 19.41 -12.79
C ARG A 430 -7.28 19.15 -14.11
N SER A 431 -7.16 17.93 -14.62
CA SER A 431 -7.82 17.51 -15.86
C SER A 431 -8.07 16.01 -15.87
N GLN A 432 -9.00 15.56 -16.68
CA GLN A 432 -9.15 14.17 -17.04
C GLN A 432 -8.06 13.75 -18.02
N ASP A 433 -7.66 12.48 -17.98
CA ASP A 433 -6.62 11.95 -18.85
C ASP A 433 -7.20 11.62 -20.25
N PRO A 434 -6.67 12.23 -21.33
CA PRO A 434 -7.16 11.97 -22.68
C PRO A 434 -6.97 10.51 -23.14
N PHE A 435 -5.89 9.84 -22.69
CA PHE A 435 -5.67 8.45 -23.06
C PHE A 435 -6.75 7.55 -22.45
N PHE A 436 -7.10 7.74 -21.18
CA PHE A 436 -8.18 6.99 -20.56
C PHE A 436 -9.52 7.20 -21.27
N ILE A 437 -9.83 8.44 -21.63
CA ILE A 437 -11.07 8.77 -22.35
C ILE A 437 -11.11 8.06 -23.70
N GLU A 438 -10.06 8.17 -24.50
CA GLU A 438 -10.03 7.65 -25.87
C GLU A 438 -9.90 6.12 -25.91
N SER A 439 -9.08 5.51 -25.04
CA SER A 439 -8.78 4.08 -25.08
C SER A 439 -9.69 3.22 -24.18
N CYS A 440 -10.37 3.80 -23.20
CA CYS A 440 -11.20 3.04 -22.25
C CYS A 440 -12.66 3.52 -22.24
N GLN A 441 -12.90 4.80 -21.96
CA GLN A 441 -14.25 5.31 -21.74
C GLN A 441 -15.08 5.32 -23.03
N LYS A 442 -14.56 5.86 -24.15
CA LYS A 442 -15.25 5.90 -25.43
C LYS A 442 -15.52 4.50 -26.01
N PRO A 443 -14.59 3.55 -26.02
CA PRO A 443 -14.88 2.18 -26.46
C PRO A 443 -15.98 1.49 -25.64
N GLN A 444 -16.03 1.69 -24.33
CA GLN A 444 -17.13 1.16 -23.50
C GLN A 444 -18.49 1.74 -23.94
N ILE A 445 -18.56 3.07 -24.16
CA ILE A 445 -19.79 3.74 -24.65
C ILE A 445 -20.20 3.17 -26.01
N SER A 446 -19.27 3.02 -26.96
CA SER A 446 -19.56 2.53 -28.31
C SER A 446 -20.10 1.11 -28.34
N LYS A 447 -19.78 0.31 -27.31
CA LYS A 447 -20.27 -1.08 -27.13
C LYS A 447 -21.55 -1.14 -26.29
N GLY A 448 -22.14 0.00 -25.91
CA GLY A 448 -23.33 0.05 -25.04
C GLY A 448 -23.06 -0.39 -23.59
N ILE A 449 -21.80 -0.44 -23.18
CA ILE A 449 -21.40 -0.78 -21.81
C ILE A 449 -21.43 0.49 -20.97
N LYS A 450 -21.92 0.41 -19.71
CA LYS A 450 -21.84 1.54 -18.78
C LYS A 450 -20.37 1.94 -18.58
N PRO A 451 -19.94 3.13 -19.00
CA PRO A 451 -18.54 3.46 -19.00
C PRO A 451 -18.02 3.73 -17.59
N THR A 452 -16.80 3.28 -17.32
CA THR A 452 -16.00 3.81 -16.24
C THR A 452 -15.55 5.22 -16.63
N LYS A 453 -15.84 6.21 -15.78
CA LYS A 453 -15.52 7.60 -16.06
C LYS A 453 -14.07 7.92 -15.68
N ALA A 454 -13.40 8.67 -16.54
CA ALA A 454 -12.12 9.28 -16.20
C ALA A 454 -12.26 10.15 -14.96
N SER A 455 -11.31 10.05 -14.04
CA SER A 455 -11.24 10.95 -12.87
C SER A 455 -10.39 12.19 -13.16
N MET A 456 -10.58 13.23 -12.35
CA MET A 456 -9.73 14.42 -12.38
C MET A 456 -8.39 14.11 -11.73
N SER A 457 -7.31 14.10 -12.50
CA SER A 457 -5.95 13.97 -11.98
C SER A 457 -5.41 15.33 -11.49
N PRO A 458 -4.80 15.39 -10.29
CA PRO A 458 -4.10 16.60 -9.83
C PRO A 458 -2.69 16.72 -10.42
N ASN A 459 -2.24 15.74 -11.17
CA ASN A 459 -0.88 15.60 -11.70
C ASN A 459 -0.75 16.02 -13.16
N MET A 460 -1.67 16.88 -13.62
CA MET A 460 -1.69 17.42 -14.97
C MET A 460 -0.94 18.75 -15.05
N PHE A 461 -0.22 18.94 -16.15
CA PHE A 461 0.52 20.15 -16.45
C PHE A 461 0.22 20.61 -17.86
N MET A 462 0.05 21.93 -18.04
CA MET A 462 -0.23 22.55 -19.33
C MET A 462 0.91 23.49 -19.72
N ALA A 463 1.38 23.35 -20.94
CA ALA A 463 2.21 24.34 -21.61
C ALA A 463 1.56 24.77 -22.92
N LYS A 464 1.85 25.98 -23.40
CA LYS A 464 1.33 26.49 -24.67
C LYS A 464 2.47 26.70 -25.67
N ALA A 465 2.52 25.84 -26.69
CA ALA A 465 3.48 25.98 -27.78
C ALA A 465 3.11 27.16 -28.67
N ARG A 466 4.10 27.75 -29.32
CA ARG A 466 3.87 28.89 -30.25
C ARG A 466 3.32 28.45 -31.60
N LYS A 467 3.75 27.23 -32.03
CA LYS A 467 3.38 26.68 -33.34
C LYS A 467 2.74 25.31 -33.21
N ALA A 468 1.77 25.03 -34.05
CA ALA A 468 1.01 23.79 -34.00
C ALA A 468 1.80 22.52 -34.36
N LYS A 469 2.83 22.67 -35.22
CA LYS A 469 3.56 21.54 -35.79
C LYS A 469 5.02 21.42 -35.36
N THR A 470 5.47 22.33 -34.48
CA THR A 470 6.84 22.27 -33.97
C THR A 470 6.95 21.22 -32.88
N PRO A 471 7.95 20.31 -32.94
CA PRO A 471 8.21 19.37 -31.88
C PRO A 471 8.44 20.06 -30.53
N VAL A 472 8.05 19.38 -29.45
CA VAL A 472 8.33 19.82 -28.09
C VAL A 472 9.08 18.77 -27.32
N THR A 473 10.03 19.19 -26.49
CA THR A 473 10.73 18.32 -25.56
C THR A 473 10.22 18.59 -24.16
N VAL A 474 9.73 17.55 -23.49
CA VAL A 474 9.32 17.57 -22.10
C VAL A 474 10.39 16.90 -21.27
N LYS A 475 10.82 17.59 -20.21
CA LYS A 475 11.78 17.07 -19.22
C LYS A 475 11.15 17.14 -17.84
N VAL A 476 11.10 16.00 -17.18
CA VAL A 476 10.64 15.85 -15.80
C VAL A 476 11.81 15.47 -14.93
N THR A 477 12.03 16.22 -13.86
CA THR A 477 13.07 15.90 -12.85
C THR A 477 12.38 15.61 -11.52
N ASP A 478 12.58 14.43 -10.96
CA ASP A 478 12.00 14.05 -9.69
C ASP A 478 12.76 14.64 -8.48
N ALA A 479 12.26 14.41 -7.27
CA ALA A 479 12.87 14.91 -6.03
C ALA A 479 14.24 14.30 -5.73
N ASP A 480 14.60 13.19 -6.37
CA ASP A 480 15.89 12.51 -6.24
C ASP A 480 16.90 12.93 -7.31
N GLY A 481 16.49 13.83 -8.23
CA GLY A 481 17.31 14.33 -9.33
C GLY A 481 17.36 13.41 -10.55
N ARG A 482 16.51 12.33 -10.60
CA ARG A 482 16.38 11.52 -11.82
C ARG A 482 15.65 12.32 -12.89
N VAL A 483 16.16 12.24 -14.11
CA VAL A 483 15.67 13.02 -15.25
C VAL A 483 15.02 12.09 -16.26
N TYR A 484 13.81 12.41 -16.64
CA TYR A 484 13.03 11.72 -17.66
C TYR A 484 12.75 12.69 -18.79
N THR A 485 13.03 12.32 -20.03
CA THR A 485 12.92 13.22 -21.18
C THR A 485 12.19 12.53 -22.32
N GLN A 486 11.26 13.26 -22.95
CA GLN A 486 10.58 12.81 -24.16
C GLN A 486 10.45 13.96 -25.15
N THR A 487 10.86 13.76 -26.40
CA THR A 487 10.57 14.66 -27.52
C THR A 487 9.34 14.14 -28.26
N VAL A 488 8.39 15.02 -28.49
CA VAL A 488 7.09 14.69 -29.11
C VAL A 488 6.97 15.44 -30.40
N GLU A 489 6.87 14.70 -31.50
CA GLU A 489 6.51 15.22 -32.82
C GLU A 489 5.03 15.63 -32.85
N ARG A 490 4.72 16.69 -33.59
CA ARG A 490 3.36 17.27 -33.63
C ARG A 490 2.91 17.45 -35.08
N PRO A 491 1.63 17.18 -35.42
CA PRO A 491 0.55 16.77 -34.52
C PRO A 491 0.70 15.33 -34.01
N ARG A 492 0.24 15.05 -32.79
CA ARG A 492 0.24 13.73 -32.18
C ARG A 492 -1.15 13.36 -31.70
N THR A 493 -1.78 12.39 -32.37
CA THR A 493 -3.07 11.83 -31.95
C THR A 493 -2.91 10.83 -30.81
N VAL A 494 -3.92 10.73 -29.96
CA VAL A 494 -3.98 9.69 -28.92
C VAL A 494 -4.29 8.34 -29.60
N THR A 495 -3.45 7.36 -29.32
CA THR A 495 -3.64 5.97 -29.79
C THR A 495 -3.65 5.02 -28.61
N THR A 496 -4.24 3.83 -28.78
CA THR A 496 -4.33 2.80 -27.73
C THR A 496 -2.98 2.21 -27.31
N VAL A 497 -1.92 2.44 -28.08
CA VAL A 497 -0.54 1.98 -27.82
C VAL A 497 0.41 3.16 -27.55
N MET A 498 -0.11 4.29 -27.16
CA MET A 498 0.67 5.50 -26.93
C MET A 498 1.60 5.35 -25.72
N LYS A 499 2.88 5.58 -25.95
CA LYS A 499 3.92 5.75 -24.94
C LYS A 499 4.22 7.23 -24.72
#